data_84083f592d65e6bfb59bd7c19ceffa1b
#
_entry.id   84083f592d65e6bfb59bd7c19ceffa1b
#
_cell.length_a   1.000
_cell.length_b   1.000
_cell.length_c   1.000
_cell.angle_alpha   90.00
_cell.angle_beta   90.00
_cell.angle_gamma   90.00
#
_symmetry.space_group_name_H-M   'P 1'
#
loop_
_entity.id
_entity.type
_entity.pdbx_description
1 polymer ?
#
loop_
_entity_poly.entity_id
_entity_poly.type
_entity_poly.pdbx_seq_one_letter_code
_entity_poly.pdbx_strand_id
1 'polypeptide(L)'
;KSFLRFIPPVTLSIFSITVFIYFFQVFFDAYLFHSFGLFSLINRFINGPSIQSLILLGGQVSSLILKGQWYRLFTPIFLHSSLMHIFSNMFTLIIFGPFVEKLFGKTKYLLIYLLSGLWGNLLTLIFDPNPNIVSVGASGALFGLFGAMISIAWFNRNNPIFKRQLVVFAALALFNLISNIGDQSVDIWAHIGGLISGILTSLVCNFPSAQYGKVKTIIRVIVFCIFLLPFGFLLLKIQ
;
A
#
# COMPACT_ATOMS: atom_id res chain seq x y z
N LYS A 1 11.01 9.35 -28.04
CA LYS A 1 11.53 8.49 -26.93
C LYS A 1 10.36 8.15 -26.04
N SER A 2 10.03 6.86 -25.84
CA SER A 2 8.82 6.43 -25.13
C SER A 2 8.87 6.88 -23.67
N PHE A 3 7.74 7.41 -23.16
CA PHE A 3 7.53 7.81 -21.75
C PHE A 3 7.96 6.70 -20.75
N LEU A 4 7.75 5.44 -21.12
CA LEU A 4 8.13 4.26 -20.31
C LEU A 4 9.64 4.15 -20.02
N ARG A 5 10.52 4.74 -20.82
CA ARG A 5 11.98 4.76 -20.55
C ARG A 5 12.37 5.63 -19.37
N PHE A 6 11.47 6.49 -18.87
CA PHE A 6 11.73 7.37 -17.73
C PHE A 6 11.25 6.78 -16.40
N ILE A 7 10.46 5.70 -16.44
CA ILE A 7 9.94 5.05 -15.22
C ILE A 7 10.97 4.03 -14.74
N PRO A 8 11.42 4.11 -13.48
CA PRO A 8 12.34 3.14 -12.90
C PRO A 8 11.76 1.72 -12.88
N PRO A 9 12.63 0.69 -12.92
CA PRO A 9 12.18 -0.68 -13.21
C PRO A 9 11.27 -1.28 -12.16
N VAL A 10 11.44 -0.99 -10.86
CA VAL A 10 10.59 -1.57 -9.82
C VAL A 10 9.19 -0.94 -9.86
N THR A 11 9.11 0.38 -10.04
CA THR A 11 7.82 1.08 -10.25
C THR A 11 7.09 0.51 -11.46
N LEU A 12 7.79 0.32 -12.58
CA LEU A 12 7.22 -0.26 -13.79
C LEU A 12 6.77 -1.71 -13.57
N SER A 13 7.56 -2.51 -12.84
CA SER A 13 7.21 -3.90 -12.53
C SER A 13 5.95 -3.98 -11.66
N ILE A 14 5.86 -3.18 -10.60
CA ILE A 14 4.67 -3.14 -9.72
C ILE A 14 3.43 -2.72 -10.54
N PHE A 15 3.56 -1.66 -11.36
CA PHE A 15 2.49 -1.21 -12.25
C PHE A 15 2.01 -2.33 -13.18
N SER A 16 2.94 -2.98 -13.90
CA SER A 16 2.62 -4.01 -14.88
C SER A 16 1.98 -5.25 -14.23
N ILE A 17 2.52 -5.69 -13.08
CA ILE A 17 1.97 -6.82 -12.32
C ILE A 17 0.55 -6.49 -11.84
N THR A 18 0.32 -5.30 -11.28
CA THR A 18 -1.00 -4.91 -10.75
C THR A 18 -2.04 -4.81 -11.87
N VAL A 19 -1.67 -4.20 -13.01
CA VAL A 19 -2.55 -4.13 -14.18
C VAL A 19 -2.86 -5.53 -14.73
N PHE A 20 -1.86 -6.40 -14.85
CA PHE A 20 -2.06 -7.78 -15.28
C PHE A 20 -3.02 -8.54 -14.33
N ILE A 21 -2.84 -8.41 -13.02
CA ILE A 21 -3.71 -9.02 -12.01
C ILE A 21 -5.14 -8.48 -12.15
N TYR A 22 -5.34 -7.20 -12.45
CA TYR A 22 -6.68 -6.64 -12.65
C TYR A 22 -7.40 -7.27 -13.85
N PHE A 23 -6.72 -7.43 -14.97
CA PHE A 23 -7.28 -8.17 -16.11
C PHE A 23 -7.61 -9.61 -15.72
N PHE A 24 -6.71 -10.28 -15.01
CA PHE A 24 -6.96 -11.63 -14.50
C PHE A 24 -8.20 -11.68 -13.60
N GLN A 25 -8.41 -10.71 -12.70
CA GLN A 25 -9.60 -10.62 -11.85
C GLN A 25 -10.89 -10.55 -12.69
N VAL A 26 -10.91 -9.73 -13.75
CA VAL A 26 -12.06 -9.57 -14.64
C VAL A 26 -12.40 -10.90 -15.35
N PHE A 27 -11.39 -11.57 -15.90
CA PHE A 27 -11.58 -12.85 -16.58
C PHE A 27 -11.94 -13.98 -15.60
N PHE A 28 -11.35 -14.00 -14.41
CA PHE A 28 -11.68 -14.97 -13.37
C PHE A 28 -13.14 -14.83 -12.91
N ASP A 29 -13.63 -13.61 -12.74
CA ASP A 29 -15.03 -13.35 -12.41
C ASP A 29 -15.97 -13.78 -13.54
N ALA A 30 -15.62 -13.52 -14.80
CA ALA A 30 -16.37 -13.98 -15.95
C ALA A 30 -16.43 -15.51 -16.03
N TYR A 31 -15.32 -16.19 -15.70
CA TYR A 31 -15.25 -17.65 -15.61
C TYR A 31 -16.13 -18.19 -14.48
N LEU A 32 -16.05 -17.59 -13.29
CA LEU A 32 -16.82 -18.02 -12.12
C LEU A 32 -18.34 -17.98 -12.36
N PHE A 33 -18.81 -16.98 -13.11
CA PHE A 33 -20.24 -16.79 -13.41
C PHE A 33 -20.66 -17.23 -14.82
N HIS A 34 -19.79 -17.95 -15.54
CA HIS A 34 -20.03 -18.43 -16.91
C HIS A 34 -20.57 -17.34 -17.87
N SER A 35 -20.03 -16.12 -17.77
CA SER A 35 -20.55 -14.95 -18.45
C SER A 35 -19.44 -14.18 -19.21
N PHE A 36 -19.14 -14.67 -20.43
CA PHE A 36 -18.08 -14.13 -21.31
C PHE A 36 -18.59 -13.18 -22.40
N GLY A 37 -19.87 -12.78 -22.38
CA GLY A 37 -20.39 -11.83 -23.35
C GLY A 37 -19.64 -10.49 -23.27
N LEU A 38 -19.43 -9.84 -24.43
CA LEU A 38 -18.68 -8.58 -24.52
C LEU A 38 -19.18 -7.51 -23.54
N PHE A 39 -20.48 -7.31 -23.47
CA PHE A 39 -21.10 -6.37 -22.54
C PHE A 39 -20.80 -6.70 -21.07
N SER A 40 -20.85 -7.99 -20.72
CA SER A 40 -20.55 -8.47 -19.38
C SER A 40 -19.08 -8.26 -19.01
N LEU A 41 -18.15 -8.50 -19.94
CA LEU A 41 -16.71 -8.24 -19.74
C LEU A 41 -16.43 -6.74 -19.58
N ILE A 42 -17.05 -5.88 -20.42
CA ILE A 42 -16.92 -4.44 -20.30
C ILE A 42 -17.44 -3.95 -18.94
N ASN A 43 -18.61 -4.44 -18.52
CA ASN A 43 -19.18 -4.06 -17.23
C ASN A 43 -18.27 -4.45 -16.06
N ARG A 44 -17.72 -5.67 -16.04
CA ARG A 44 -16.74 -6.11 -15.03
C ARG A 44 -15.44 -5.32 -15.08
N PHE A 45 -15.00 -4.97 -16.27
CA PHE A 45 -13.80 -4.15 -16.41
C PHE A 45 -13.98 -2.75 -15.82
N ILE A 46 -15.14 -2.13 -15.99
CA ILE A 46 -15.42 -0.79 -15.48
C ILE A 46 -15.78 -0.81 -14.00
N ASN A 47 -16.76 -1.64 -13.62
CA ASN A 47 -17.31 -1.67 -12.27
C ASN A 47 -16.56 -2.63 -11.33
N GLY A 48 -15.65 -3.43 -11.89
CA GLY A 48 -14.83 -4.40 -11.16
C GLY A 48 -15.45 -5.79 -11.06
N PRO A 49 -14.66 -6.75 -10.54
CA PRO A 49 -15.11 -8.09 -10.25
C PRO A 49 -16.07 -8.13 -9.04
N SER A 50 -16.83 -9.19 -8.91
CA SER A 50 -17.70 -9.41 -7.75
C SER A 50 -16.91 -9.55 -6.46
N ILE A 51 -17.56 -9.24 -5.32
CA ILE A 51 -17.00 -9.46 -3.98
C ILE A 51 -16.59 -10.92 -3.79
N GLN A 52 -17.37 -11.88 -4.33
CA GLN A 52 -17.06 -13.31 -4.26
C GLN A 52 -15.71 -13.61 -4.93
N SER A 53 -15.48 -13.08 -6.12
CA SER A 53 -14.20 -13.23 -6.83
C SER A 53 -13.04 -12.61 -6.07
N LEU A 54 -13.24 -11.42 -5.49
CA LEU A 54 -12.22 -10.77 -4.66
C LEU A 54 -11.86 -11.62 -3.43
N ILE A 55 -12.84 -12.22 -2.76
CA ILE A 55 -12.60 -13.13 -1.64
C ILE A 55 -11.81 -14.36 -2.09
N LEU A 56 -12.21 -15.01 -3.21
CA LEU A 56 -11.54 -16.19 -3.75
C LEU A 56 -10.10 -15.91 -4.17
N LEU A 57 -9.84 -14.73 -4.73
CA LEU A 57 -8.49 -14.28 -5.15
C LEU A 57 -7.63 -13.78 -3.99
N GLY A 58 -8.13 -13.79 -2.77
CA GLY A 58 -7.34 -13.45 -1.60
C GLY A 58 -7.49 -12.00 -1.12
N GLY A 59 -8.62 -11.35 -1.40
CA GLY A 59 -8.99 -10.08 -0.77
C GLY A 59 -8.94 -10.20 0.75
N GLN A 60 -8.58 -9.12 1.45
CA GLN A 60 -8.52 -9.11 2.89
C GLN A 60 -9.92 -9.29 3.48
N VAL A 61 -10.08 -10.27 4.35
CA VAL A 61 -11.24 -10.51 5.18
C VAL A 61 -10.71 -10.91 6.55
N SER A 62 -10.91 -10.08 7.55
CA SER A 62 -10.32 -10.27 8.89
C SER A 62 -10.71 -11.61 9.52
N SER A 63 -11.97 -12.03 9.36
CA SER A 63 -12.45 -13.33 9.85
C SER A 63 -11.75 -14.53 9.21
N LEU A 64 -11.32 -14.43 7.95
CA LEU A 64 -10.60 -15.50 7.25
C LEU A 64 -9.11 -15.52 7.61
N ILE A 65 -8.51 -14.35 7.85
CA ILE A 65 -7.12 -14.25 8.32
C ILE A 65 -7.00 -14.91 9.69
N LEU A 66 -7.93 -14.64 10.62
CA LEU A 66 -7.96 -15.27 11.94
C LEU A 66 -8.19 -16.79 11.89
N LYS A 67 -8.75 -17.31 10.79
CA LYS A 67 -8.85 -18.76 10.49
C LYS A 67 -7.61 -19.34 9.81
N GLY A 68 -6.49 -18.59 9.78
CA GLY A 68 -5.21 -19.07 9.26
C GLY A 68 -4.91 -18.70 7.79
N GLN A 69 -5.74 -17.91 7.11
CA GLN A 69 -5.48 -17.51 5.72
C GLN A 69 -4.56 -16.26 5.65
N TRP A 70 -3.34 -16.39 6.18
CA TRP A 70 -2.36 -15.30 6.34
C TRP A 70 -1.95 -14.60 5.04
N TYR A 71 -2.02 -15.29 3.90
CA TYR A 71 -1.71 -14.71 2.60
C TYR A 71 -2.58 -13.50 2.27
N ARG A 72 -3.77 -13.38 2.89
CA ARG A 72 -4.67 -12.24 2.76
C ARG A 72 -4.17 -10.95 3.43
N LEU A 73 -3.05 -10.99 4.11
CA LEU A 73 -2.33 -9.78 4.51
C LEU A 73 -1.49 -9.21 3.36
N PHE A 74 -1.16 -10.00 2.35
CA PHE A 74 -0.28 -9.62 1.26
C PHE A 74 -0.99 -9.49 -0.09
N THR A 75 -1.82 -10.45 -0.46
CA THR A 75 -2.50 -10.51 -1.77
C THR A 75 -3.37 -9.29 -2.08
N PRO A 76 -4.08 -8.65 -1.09
CA PRO A 76 -4.94 -7.49 -1.36
C PRO A 76 -4.22 -6.29 -1.98
N ILE A 77 -2.90 -6.16 -1.75
CA ILE A 77 -2.07 -5.06 -2.28
C ILE A 77 -2.16 -4.98 -3.81
N PHE A 78 -2.42 -6.11 -4.47
CA PHE A 78 -2.45 -6.21 -5.93
C PHE A 78 -3.88 -6.31 -6.51
N LEU A 79 -4.90 -6.51 -5.65
CA LEU A 79 -6.29 -6.63 -6.07
C LEU A 79 -6.98 -5.25 -6.08
N HIS A 80 -7.94 -5.08 -6.98
CA HIS A 80 -8.69 -3.82 -7.08
C HIS A 80 -10.18 -4.07 -7.33
N SER A 81 -11.02 -3.23 -6.73
CA SER A 81 -12.48 -3.37 -6.77
C SER A 81 -13.16 -2.74 -7.98
N SER A 82 -12.47 -1.88 -8.75
CA SER A 82 -13.02 -1.23 -9.95
C SER A 82 -11.91 -0.63 -10.82
N LEU A 83 -12.26 -0.27 -12.08
CA LEU A 83 -11.35 0.45 -12.98
C LEU A 83 -10.88 1.78 -12.38
N MET A 84 -11.78 2.55 -11.76
CA MET A 84 -11.41 3.83 -11.15
C MET A 84 -10.46 3.63 -9.97
N HIS A 85 -10.66 2.56 -9.19
CA HIS A 85 -9.80 2.24 -8.06
C HIS A 85 -8.37 1.89 -8.51
N ILE A 86 -8.21 0.99 -9.50
CA ILE A 86 -6.87 0.69 -10.02
C ILE A 86 -6.26 1.88 -10.74
N PHE A 87 -7.05 2.65 -11.50
CA PHE A 87 -6.57 3.84 -12.19
C PHE A 87 -5.98 4.86 -11.22
N SER A 88 -6.69 5.20 -10.15
CA SER A 88 -6.22 6.17 -9.15
C SER A 88 -4.95 5.70 -8.43
N ASN A 89 -4.89 4.42 -8.08
CA ASN A 89 -3.69 3.83 -7.47
C ASN A 89 -2.49 3.82 -8.43
N MET A 90 -2.69 3.38 -9.67
CA MET A 90 -1.61 3.33 -10.67
C MET A 90 -1.18 4.73 -11.12
N PHE A 91 -2.09 5.67 -11.19
CA PHE A 91 -1.77 7.07 -11.45
C PHE A 91 -0.87 7.64 -10.34
N THR A 92 -1.24 7.42 -9.08
CA THR A 92 -0.42 7.80 -7.92
C THR A 92 0.96 7.12 -7.95
N LEU A 93 1.00 5.82 -8.27
CA LEU A 93 2.25 5.06 -8.37
C LEU A 93 3.18 5.64 -9.44
N ILE A 94 2.66 5.96 -10.63
CA ILE A 94 3.46 6.49 -11.74
C ILE A 94 3.98 7.91 -11.48
N ILE A 95 3.21 8.72 -10.76
CA ILE A 95 3.65 10.09 -10.42
C ILE A 95 4.70 10.08 -9.32
N PHE A 96 4.47 9.36 -8.24
CA PHE A 96 5.30 9.45 -7.03
C PHE A 96 6.32 8.33 -6.90
N GLY A 97 6.01 7.12 -7.40
CA GLY A 97 6.89 5.95 -7.34
C GLY A 97 8.28 6.19 -7.92
N PRO A 98 8.43 6.76 -9.14
CA PRO A 98 9.74 7.02 -9.74
C PRO A 98 10.64 7.91 -8.90
N PHE A 99 10.05 8.89 -8.21
CA PHE A 99 10.78 9.78 -7.34
C PHE A 99 11.30 9.04 -6.11
N VAL A 100 10.45 8.25 -5.46
CA VAL A 100 10.80 7.46 -4.28
C VAL A 100 11.81 6.36 -4.63
N GLU A 101 11.63 5.66 -5.76
CA GLU A 101 12.56 4.63 -6.21
C GLU A 101 13.96 5.18 -6.50
N LYS A 102 14.05 6.36 -7.14
CA LYS A 102 15.35 7.02 -7.39
C LYS A 102 16.03 7.44 -6.10
N LEU A 103 15.27 7.86 -5.11
CA LEU A 103 15.81 8.36 -3.83
C LEU A 103 16.29 7.21 -2.92
N PHE A 104 15.53 6.12 -2.82
CA PHE A 104 15.82 5.01 -1.91
C PHE A 104 16.60 3.87 -2.58
N GLY A 105 16.57 3.79 -3.91
CA GLY A 105 17.06 2.65 -4.68
C GLY A 105 16.06 1.49 -4.71
N LYS A 106 16.24 0.58 -5.67
CA LYS A 106 15.29 -0.49 -6.02
C LYS A 106 14.83 -1.33 -4.82
N THR A 107 15.79 -1.88 -4.07
CA THR A 107 15.50 -2.83 -2.97
C THR A 107 14.75 -2.16 -1.82
N LYS A 108 15.21 -0.99 -1.37
CA LYS A 108 14.58 -0.27 -0.26
C LYS A 108 13.19 0.23 -0.65
N TYR A 109 13.03 0.71 -1.89
CA TYR A 109 11.73 1.10 -2.42
C TYR A 109 10.73 -0.06 -2.40
N LEU A 110 11.14 -1.24 -2.90
CA LEU A 110 10.30 -2.43 -2.88
C LEU A 110 9.94 -2.86 -1.45
N LEU A 111 10.90 -2.82 -0.53
CA LEU A 111 10.65 -3.12 0.88
C LEU A 111 9.65 -2.13 1.50
N ILE A 112 9.82 -0.81 1.27
CA ILE A 112 8.88 0.20 1.75
C ILE A 112 7.48 -0.09 1.22
N TYR A 113 7.34 -0.35 -0.08
CA TYR A 113 6.06 -0.62 -0.71
C TYR A 113 5.36 -1.85 -0.11
N LEU A 114 6.04 -2.99 -0.08
CA LEU A 114 5.46 -4.26 0.37
C LEU A 114 5.18 -4.29 1.87
N LEU A 115 6.12 -3.81 2.70
CA LEU A 115 5.94 -3.77 4.14
C LEU A 115 4.83 -2.79 4.54
N SER A 116 4.68 -1.68 3.81
CA SER A 116 3.62 -0.72 4.09
C SER A 116 2.24 -1.26 3.73
N GLY A 117 2.12 -1.97 2.61
CA GLY A 117 0.88 -2.66 2.28
C GLY A 117 0.51 -3.73 3.30
N LEU A 118 1.50 -4.55 3.71
CA LEU A 118 1.32 -5.57 4.75
C LEU A 118 0.88 -4.95 6.08
N TRP A 119 1.53 -3.88 6.51
CA TRP A 119 1.21 -3.18 7.77
C TRP A 119 -0.17 -2.49 7.72
N GLY A 120 -0.52 -1.94 6.55
CA GLY A 120 -1.86 -1.42 6.32
C GLY A 120 -2.92 -2.49 6.58
N ASN A 121 -2.82 -3.62 5.89
CA ASN A 121 -3.74 -4.75 6.06
C ASN A 121 -3.73 -5.31 7.49
N LEU A 122 -2.60 -5.26 8.18
CA LEU A 122 -2.50 -5.69 9.58
C LEU A 122 -3.23 -4.72 10.53
N LEU A 123 -3.15 -3.41 10.32
CA LEU A 123 -3.91 -2.45 11.11
C LEU A 123 -5.41 -2.58 10.86
N THR A 124 -5.82 -2.81 9.62
CA THR A 124 -7.22 -3.12 9.30
C THR A 124 -7.69 -4.35 10.08
N LEU A 125 -6.93 -5.44 10.08
CA LEU A 125 -7.26 -6.64 10.85
C LEU A 125 -7.43 -6.36 12.36
N ILE A 126 -6.64 -5.42 12.91
CA ILE A 126 -6.65 -5.10 14.35
C ILE A 126 -7.80 -4.16 14.71
N PHE A 127 -8.04 -3.14 13.91
CA PHE A 127 -8.87 -1.99 14.27
C PHE A 127 -10.19 -1.88 13.52
N ASP A 128 -10.36 -2.61 12.38
CA ASP A 128 -11.64 -2.58 11.68
C ASP A 128 -12.73 -3.27 12.54
N PRO A 129 -13.82 -2.57 12.85
CA PRO A 129 -14.91 -3.13 13.62
C PRO A 129 -15.71 -4.19 12.86
N ASN A 130 -15.62 -4.22 11.53
CA ASN A 130 -16.36 -5.17 10.69
C ASN A 130 -15.44 -6.24 10.10
N PRO A 131 -15.34 -7.42 10.71
CA PRO A 131 -14.41 -8.47 10.31
C PRO A 131 -14.74 -9.12 8.95
N ASN A 132 -15.87 -8.80 8.35
CA ASN A 132 -16.35 -9.39 7.09
C ASN A 132 -16.29 -8.44 5.90
N ILE A 133 -15.84 -7.20 6.09
CA ILE A 133 -15.56 -6.30 4.96
C ILE A 133 -14.40 -6.87 4.14
N VAL A 134 -14.55 -6.77 2.83
CA VAL A 134 -13.48 -7.13 1.87
C VAL A 134 -12.68 -5.90 1.54
N SER A 135 -11.44 -5.84 2.01
CA SER A 135 -10.51 -4.76 1.67
C SER A 135 -9.52 -5.22 0.60
N VAL A 136 -9.31 -4.37 -0.41
CA VAL A 136 -8.37 -4.57 -1.51
C VAL A 136 -7.80 -3.22 -1.97
N GLY A 137 -6.60 -3.22 -2.54
CA GLY A 137 -5.99 -2.05 -3.14
C GLY A 137 -4.54 -1.83 -2.76
N ALA A 138 -3.81 -1.15 -3.65
CA ALA A 138 -2.42 -0.76 -3.44
C ALA A 138 -2.27 0.47 -2.52
N SER A 139 -3.37 1.07 -2.09
CA SER A 139 -3.36 2.38 -1.42
C SER A 139 -2.55 2.39 -0.12
N GLY A 140 -2.63 1.35 0.70
CA GLY A 140 -1.80 1.23 1.91
C GLY A 140 -0.30 1.27 1.60
N ALA A 141 0.14 0.59 0.55
CA ALA A 141 1.53 0.64 0.09
C ALA A 141 1.92 2.03 -0.46
N LEU A 142 1.01 2.71 -1.16
CA LEU A 142 1.21 4.08 -1.66
C LEU A 142 1.31 5.10 -0.52
N PHE A 143 0.47 4.97 0.50
CA PHE A 143 0.61 5.76 1.73
C PHE A 143 1.96 5.52 2.41
N GLY A 144 2.50 4.31 2.32
CA GLY A 144 3.86 4.03 2.75
C GLY A 144 4.93 4.80 1.99
N LEU A 145 4.78 4.96 0.68
CA LEU A 145 5.67 5.82 -0.10
C LEU A 145 5.57 7.29 0.35
N PHE A 146 4.37 7.78 0.66
CA PHE A 146 4.18 9.12 1.22
C PHE A 146 4.86 9.24 2.59
N GLY A 147 4.67 8.26 3.48
CA GLY A 147 5.32 8.23 4.79
C GLY A 147 6.84 8.26 4.70
N ALA A 148 7.42 7.48 3.80
CA ALA A 148 8.86 7.46 3.56
C ALA A 148 9.38 8.80 3.06
N MET A 149 8.65 9.48 2.18
CA MET A 149 8.99 10.82 1.69
C MET A 149 8.88 11.88 2.77
N ILE A 150 7.81 11.84 3.58
CA ILE A 150 7.62 12.74 4.71
C ILE A 150 8.80 12.63 5.68
N SER A 151 9.19 11.39 6.03
CA SER A 151 10.31 11.11 6.93
C SER A 151 11.63 11.70 6.40
N ILE A 152 12.02 11.37 5.16
CA ILE A 152 13.28 11.88 4.58
C ILE A 152 13.25 13.40 4.42
N ALA A 153 12.14 13.96 3.97
CA ALA A 153 11.99 15.38 3.76
C ALA A 153 12.05 16.16 5.09
N TRP A 154 11.52 15.58 6.17
CA TRP A 154 11.64 16.15 7.52
C TRP A 154 13.09 16.30 7.98
N PHE A 155 13.89 15.24 7.82
CA PHE A 155 15.31 15.28 8.21
C PHE A 155 16.18 16.16 7.33
N ASN A 156 15.75 16.45 6.09
CA ASN A 156 16.45 17.28 5.13
C ASN A 156 15.77 18.65 4.87
N ARG A 157 14.87 19.09 5.76
CA ARG A 157 14.01 20.28 5.56
C ARG A 157 14.76 21.61 5.42
N ASN A 158 16.04 21.65 5.78
CA ASN A 158 16.90 22.81 5.53
C ASN A 158 17.17 23.04 4.04
N ASN A 159 17.03 22.00 3.21
CA ASN A 159 17.09 22.11 1.76
C ASN A 159 15.70 22.49 1.22
N PRO A 160 15.58 23.58 0.42
CA PRO A 160 14.28 24.06 -0.08
C PRO A 160 13.50 23.01 -0.89
N ILE A 161 14.19 22.11 -1.62
CA ILE A 161 13.56 21.05 -2.40
C ILE A 161 12.86 20.06 -1.45
N PHE A 162 13.54 19.57 -0.42
CA PHE A 162 12.96 18.65 0.55
C PHE A 162 11.88 19.33 1.40
N LYS A 163 12.02 20.59 1.75
CA LYS A 163 10.97 21.35 2.44
C LYS A 163 9.68 21.41 1.62
N ARG A 164 9.78 21.64 0.31
CA ARG A 164 8.63 21.63 -0.61
C ARG A 164 8.02 20.23 -0.69
N GLN A 165 8.84 19.18 -0.83
CA GLN A 165 8.39 17.80 -0.88
C GLN A 165 7.66 17.40 0.41
N LEU A 166 8.18 17.79 1.58
CA LEU A 166 7.50 17.56 2.86
C LEU A 166 6.09 18.11 2.87
N VAL A 167 5.90 19.36 2.45
CA VAL A 167 4.57 19.98 2.39
C VAL A 167 3.65 19.24 1.42
N VAL A 168 4.14 18.90 0.23
CA VAL A 168 3.32 18.21 -0.79
C VAL A 168 2.88 16.83 -0.31
N PHE A 169 3.79 15.99 0.16
CA PHE A 169 3.44 14.63 0.57
C PHE A 169 2.60 14.61 1.85
N ALA A 170 2.88 15.51 2.81
CA ALA A 170 2.06 15.64 4.02
C ALA A 170 0.65 16.13 3.69
N ALA A 171 0.51 17.12 2.80
CA ALA A 171 -0.79 17.63 2.37
C ALA A 171 -1.59 16.55 1.61
N LEU A 172 -0.96 15.80 0.70
CA LEU A 172 -1.62 14.71 -0.02
C LEU A 172 -2.09 13.59 0.93
N ALA A 173 -1.23 13.17 1.86
CA ALA A 173 -1.60 12.16 2.84
C ALA A 173 -2.75 12.63 3.72
N LEU A 174 -2.65 13.85 4.26
CA LEU A 174 -3.68 14.43 5.13
C LEU A 174 -5.01 14.64 4.40
N PHE A 175 -4.97 15.20 3.19
CA PHE A 175 -6.15 15.41 2.36
C PHE A 175 -6.87 14.08 2.09
N ASN A 176 -6.13 13.04 1.66
CA ASN A 176 -6.72 11.72 1.44
C ASN A 176 -7.32 11.11 2.71
N LEU A 177 -6.64 11.22 3.86
CA LEU A 177 -7.17 10.70 5.12
C LEU A 177 -8.44 11.43 5.53
N ILE A 178 -8.46 12.77 5.46
CA ILE A 178 -9.61 13.58 5.89
C ILE A 178 -10.80 13.39 4.94
N SER A 179 -10.57 13.42 3.62
CA SER A 179 -11.65 13.31 2.62
C SER A 179 -12.35 11.95 2.62
N ASN A 180 -11.72 10.93 3.18
CA ASN A 180 -12.28 9.58 3.27
C ASN A 180 -12.79 9.22 4.69
N ILE A 181 -12.83 10.17 5.62
CA ILE A 181 -13.44 9.93 6.93
C ILE A 181 -14.94 9.66 6.75
N GLY A 182 -15.38 8.48 7.22
CA GLY A 182 -16.78 8.06 7.13
C GLY A 182 -17.16 7.37 5.81
N ASP A 183 -16.28 7.34 4.81
CA ASP A 183 -16.50 6.54 3.60
C ASP A 183 -16.16 5.08 3.86
N GLN A 184 -17.20 4.25 3.96
CA GLN A 184 -17.05 2.80 4.21
C GLN A 184 -16.43 2.04 3.03
N SER A 185 -16.30 2.66 1.87
CA SER A 185 -15.62 2.05 0.72
C SER A 185 -14.10 2.20 0.78
N VAL A 186 -13.57 3.01 1.71
CA VAL A 186 -12.16 3.28 1.88
C VAL A 186 -11.65 2.72 3.21
N ASP A 187 -10.65 1.87 3.13
CA ASP A 187 -9.98 1.30 4.29
C ASP A 187 -8.98 2.32 4.90
N ILE A 188 -9.47 3.15 5.82
CA ILE A 188 -8.68 4.18 6.47
C ILE A 188 -7.55 3.60 7.33
N TRP A 189 -7.76 2.40 7.93
CA TRP A 189 -6.73 1.74 8.73
C TRP A 189 -5.57 1.25 7.88
N ALA A 190 -5.87 0.79 6.65
CA ALA A 190 -4.83 0.45 5.69
C ALA A 190 -3.98 1.68 5.31
N HIS A 191 -4.59 2.85 5.15
CA HIS A 191 -3.87 4.09 4.85
C HIS A 191 -2.99 4.55 6.02
N ILE A 192 -3.52 4.56 7.24
CA ILE A 192 -2.78 4.93 8.46
C ILE A 192 -1.62 3.96 8.69
N GLY A 193 -1.89 2.66 8.62
CA GLY A 193 -0.88 1.63 8.80
C GLY A 193 0.24 1.73 7.75
N GLY A 194 -0.13 1.93 6.49
CA GLY A 194 0.83 2.14 5.41
C GLY A 194 1.72 3.36 5.65
N LEU A 195 1.12 4.50 6.01
CA LEU A 195 1.83 5.75 6.29
C LEU A 195 2.86 5.57 7.43
N ILE A 196 2.43 4.98 8.55
CA ILE A 196 3.29 4.71 9.71
C ILE A 196 4.44 3.77 9.32
N SER A 197 4.12 2.65 8.66
CA SER A 197 5.12 1.68 8.22
C SER A 197 6.14 2.31 7.26
N GLY A 198 5.70 3.16 6.34
CA GLY A 198 6.60 3.87 5.44
C GLY A 198 7.57 4.79 6.15
N ILE A 199 7.10 5.54 7.16
CA ILE A 199 7.96 6.36 8.03
C ILE A 199 8.98 5.47 8.74
N LEU A 200 8.52 4.41 9.41
CA LEU A 200 9.39 3.52 10.19
C LEU A 200 10.42 2.81 9.31
N THR A 201 10.00 2.24 8.18
CA THR A 201 10.89 1.53 7.25
C THR A 201 11.93 2.48 6.65
N SER A 202 11.54 3.71 6.30
CA SER A 202 12.47 4.70 5.78
C SER A 202 13.54 5.09 6.80
N LEU A 203 13.18 5.20 8.07
CA LEU A 203 14.11 5.47 9.17
C LEU A 203 15.14 4.35 9.32
N VAL A 204 14.71 3.09 9.24
CA VAL A 204 15.63 1.95 9.27
C VAL A 204 16.57 1.95 8.05
N CYS A 205 16.01 2.18 6.85
CA CYS A 205 16.74 2.08 5.59
C CYS A 205 17.68 3.25 5.31
N ASN A 206 17.29 4.48 5.65
CA ASN A 206 17.96 5.70 5.22
C ASN A 206 18.18 6.73 6.35
N PHE A 207 18.29 6.31 7.60
CA PHE A 207 18.58 7.25 8.68
C PHE A 207 19.86 8.03 8.37
N PRO A 208 19.84 9.38 8.45
CA PRO A 208 21.02 10.21 8.14
C PRO A 208 22.18 9.81 9.03
N SER A 209 23.24 9.24 8.43
CA SER A 209 24.28 8.53 9.17
C SER A 209 25.37 9.42 9.75
N ALA A 210 25.59 10.61 9.17
CA ALA A 210 26.74 11.43 9.52
C ALA A 210 26.61 12.14 10.87
N GLN A 211 25.40 12.40 11.36
CA GLN A 211 25.17 13.22 12.56
C GLN A 211 24.89 12.44 13.85
N TYR A 212 24.59 11.14 13.79
CA TYR A 212 23.97 10.47 14.95
C TYR A 212 24.71 9.24 15.52
N GLY A 213 25.84 8.83 14.99
CA GLY A 213 26.73 7.81 15.59
C GLY A 213 26.00 6.59 16.22
N LYS A 214 26.27 6.34 17.50
CA LYS A 214 25.64 5.25 18.30
C LYS A 214 24.13 5.42 18.46
N VAL A 215 23.61 6.65 18.45
CA VAL A 215 22.17 6.97 18.56
C VAL A 215 21.40 6.35 17.38
N LYS A 216 22.02 6.26 16.21
CA LYS A 216 21.44 5.60 15.02
C LYS A 216 21.05 4.15 15.28
N THR A 217 21.89 3.39 15.95
CA THR A 217 21.61 1.98 16.25
C THR A 217 20.44 1.84 17.22
N ILE A 218 20.42 2.67 18.26
CA ILE A 218 19.34 2.71 19.24
C ILE A 218 18.00 3.02 18.58
N ILE A 219 17.97 4.08 17.73
CA ILE A 219 16.75 4.45 16.99
C ILE A 219 16.28 3.31 16.08
N ARG A 220 17.19 2.63 15.37
CA ARG A 220 16.83 1.49 14.52
C ARG A 220 16.23 0.33 15.32
N VAL A 221 16.78 0.03 16.50
CA VAL A 221 16.24 -1.01 17.39
C VAL A 221 14.84 -0.61 17.88
N ILE A 222 14.67 0.63 18.34
CA ILE A 222 13.36 1.13 18.80
C ILE A 222 12.33 1.05 17.66
N VAL A 223 12.68 1.54 16.47
CA VAL A 223 11.80 1.49 15.28
C VAL A 223 11.45 0.06 14.90
N PHE A 224 12.43 -0.86 14.96
CA PHE A 224 12.20 -2.27 14.69
C PHE A 224 11.26 -2.89 15.73
N CYS A 225 11.43 -2.58 17.02
CA CYS A 225 10.51 -3.03 18.08
C CYS A 225 9.09 -2.49 17.84
N ILE A 226 8.93 -1.19 17.52
CA ILE A 226 7.63 -0.61 17.18
C ILE A 226 7.02 -1.32 15.97
N PHE A 227 7.84 -1.62 14.97
CA PHE A 227 7.40 -2.34 13.77
C PHE A 227 6.85 -3.73 14.08
N LEU A 228 7.31 -4.38 15.13
CA LEU A 228 6.84 -5.71 15.55
C LEU A 228 5.57 -5.68 16.43
N LEU A 229 5.18 -4.53 17.01
CA LEU A 229 4.04 -4.43 17.92
C LEU A 229 2.72 -4.98 17.37
N PRO A 230 2.30 -4.66 16.12
CA PRO A 230 1.06 -5.19 15.56
C PRO A 230 1.07 -6.72 15.39
N PHE A 231 2.23 -7.30 15.10
CA PHE A 231 2.37 -8.75 15.02
C PHE A 231 2.23 -9.42 16.39
N GLY A 232 2.81 -8.81 17.44
CA GLY A 232 2.64 -9.27 18.82
C GLY A 232 1.18 -9.21 19.25
N PHE A 233 0.49 -8.11 18.96
CA PHE A 233 -0.94 -7.96 19.25
C PHE A 233 -1.80 -8.98 18.49
N LEU A 234 -1.44 -9.29 17.26
CA LEU A 234 -2.12 -10.31 16.48
C LEU A 234 -2.00 -11.70 17.11
N LEU A 235 -0.81 -12.07 17.60
CA LEU A 235 -0.60 -13.34 18.30
C LEU A 235 -1.51 -13.47 19.54
N LEU A 236 -1.78 -12.38 20.25
CA LEU A 236 -2.70 -12.36 21.41
C LEU A 236 -4.17 -12.52 20.99
N LYS A 237 -4.56 -12.11 19.80
CA LYS A 237 -5.95 -12.26 19.28
C LYS A 237 -6.27 -13.68 18.77
N ILE A 238 -5.25 -14.51 18.51
CA ILE A 238 -5.41 -15.85 17.96
C ILE A 238 -5.50 -16.91 19.03
N GLN A 239 -5.07 -16.60 20.25
CA GLN A 239 -5.25 -17.42 21.44
C GLN A 239 -6.68 -17.28 21.99
#